data_6d589f900cabd8667990435ae55152e4
#
_entry.id   6d589f900cabd8667990435ae55152e4
#
_cell.length_a   1.000
_cell.length_b   1.000
_cell.length_c   1.000
_cell.angle_alpha   90.00
_cell.angle_beta   90.00
_cell.angle_gamma   90.00
#
_symmetry.space_group_name_H-M   'P 1'
#
loop_
_entity.id
_entity.type
_entity.pdbx_description
1 polymer ?
#
loop_
_entity_poly.entity_id
_entity_poly.type
_entity_poly.pdbx_seq_one_letter_code
_entity_poly.pdbx_strand_id
1 'polypeptide(L)'
;MKKKSLDTTVLTPLRQDILAILRSNSKPLGAYDILNRLKKKRPNAEPPTVYRVLDFLITAKFIHRIEAQNTYVCCSHPSDEDSHKTLLFLCKNCDKSFEFEDKIIFDSINKFSKKYKLEVDDALIEIKGLCQDCFSS
;
A
#
# COMPACT_ATOMS: atom_id res chain seq x y z
N MET A 1 22.19 -8.74 1.30
CA MET A 1 20.93 -8.00 1.19
C MET A 1 20.15 -8.10 2.47
N LYS A 2 19.79 -6.96 3.01
CA LYS A 2 19.05 -6.92 4.25
C LYS A 2 17.56 -7.14 3.97
N LYS A 3 16.98 -8.13 4.59
CA LYS A 3 15.54 -8.26 4.63
C LYS A 3 14.96 -7.01 5.28
N LYS A 4 14.10 -6.31 4.56
CA LYS A 4 13.23 -5.34 5.19
C LYS A 4 12.13 -6.12 5.89
N SER A 5 12.43 -6.62 7.08
CA SER A 5 11.38 -7.18 7.88
C SER A 5 10.41 -6.04 8.21
N LEU A 6 9.13 -6.36 8.24
CA LEU A 6 8.11 -5.48 8.80
C LEU A 6 8.30 -5.42 10.32
N ASP A 7 9.49 -5.05 10.73
CA ASP A 7 9.79 -4.94 12.14
C ASP A 7 9.19 -3.63 12.65
N THR A 8 8.00 -3.73 13.21
CA THR A 8 7.27 -2.58 13.74
C THR A 8 7.96 -1.99 14.97
N THR A 9 8.98 -2.65 15.52
CA THR A 9 9.72 -2.10 16.66
C THR A 9 10.53 -0.86 16.29
N VAL A 10 10.84 -0.68 14.99
CA VAL A 10 11.54 0.50 14.49
C VAL A 10 10.62 1.71 14.34
N LEU A 11 9.31 1.48 14.37
CA LEU A 11 8.33 2.55 14.18
C LEU A 11 8.02 3.25 15.49
N THR A 12 7.85 4.59 15.42
CA THR A 12 7.37 5.35 16.55
C THR A 12 5.94 4.91 16.91
N PRO A 13 5.48 5.16 18.14
CA PRO A 13 4.10 4.82 18.51
C PRO A 13 3.06 5.41 17.57
N LEU A 14 3.25 6.64 17.10
CA LEU A 14 2.33 7.27 16.16
C LEU A 14 2.29 6.51 14.83
N ARG A 15 3.45 6.13 14.30
CA ARG A 15 3.53 5.34 13.06
C ARG A 15 2.87 3.99 13.21
N GLN A 16 3.05 3.35 14.34
CA GLN A 16 2.41 2.08 14.66
C GLN A 16 0.89 2.22 14.70
N ASP A 17 0.37 3.29 15.29
CA ASP A 17 -1.06 3.53 15.37
C ASP A 17 -1.68 3.70 13.99
N ILE A 18 -1.04 4.47 13.12
CA ILE A 18 -1.54 4.68 11.75
C ILE A 18 -1.48 3.38 10.95
N LEU A 19 -0.39 2.65 11.06
CA LEU A 19 -0.26 1.36 10.37
C LEU A 19 -1.33 0.37 10.84
N ALA A 20 -1.63 0.34 12.13
CA ALA A 20 -2.67 -0.52 12.70
C ALA A 20 -4.06 -0.17 12.14
N ILE A 21 -4.35 1.12 11.96
CA ILE A 21 -5.60 1.57 11.34
C ILE A 21 -5.74 0.99 9.93
N LEU A 22 -4.68 1.05 9.14
CA LEU A 22 -4.71 0.52 7.77
C LEU A 22 -4.81 -1.01 7.76
N ARG A 23 -4.13 -1.69 8.67
CA ARG A 23 -4.18 -3.15 8.75
C ARG A 23 -5.56 -3.68 9.14
N SER A 24 -6.31 -2.91 9.92
CA SER A 24 -7.63 -3.33 10.39
C SER A 24 -8.73 -3.13 9.36
N ASN A 25 -8.42 -2.58 8.19
CA ASN A 25 -9.40 -2.31 7.14
C ASN A 25 -9.11 -3.09 5.88
N SER A 26 -10.14 -3.68 5.30
CA SER A 26 -10.06 -4.37 4.01
C SER A 26 -10.19 -3.39 2.84
N LYS A 27 -10.63 -2.17 3.11
CA LYS A 27 -10.78 -1.12 2.09
C LYS A 27 -9.67 -0.09 2.26
N PRO A 28 -9.17 0.46 1.15
CA PRO A 28 -8.24 1.59 1.24
C PRO A 28 -8.88 2.78 1.96
N LEU A 29 -8.08 3.54 2.68
CA LEU A 29 -8.52 4.70 3.43
C LEU A 29 -7.83 5.97 2.94
N GLY A 30 -8.58 7.06 2.83
CA GLY A 30 -8.02 8.38 2.60
C GLY A 30 -7.37 8.95 3.86
N ALA A 31 -6.55 9.98 3.71
CA ALA A 31 -5.84 10.58 4.84
C ALA A 31 -6.79 11.12 5.92
N TYR A 32 -7.92 11.69 5.52
CA TYR A 32 -8.90 12.20 6.50
C TYR A 32 -9.63 11.09 7.23
N ASP A 33 -9.90 9.97 6.58
CA ASP A 33 -10.48 8.80 7.26
C ASP A 33 -9.51 8.25 8.30
N ILE A 34 -8.23 8.21 7.95
CA ILE A 34 -7.18 7.79 8.87
C ILE A 34 -7.12 8.76 10.05
N LEU A 35 -7.14 10.06 9.78
CA LEU A 35 -7.12 11.09 10.81
C LEU A 35 -8.31 10.95 11.77
N ASN A 36 -9.51 10.77 11.24
CA ASN A 36 -10.71 10.64 12.05
C ASN A 36 -10.64 9.44 13.00
N ARG A 37 -10.09 8.34 12.52
CA ARG A 37 -9.88 7.13 13.34
C ARG A 37 -8.77 7.33 14.36
N LEU A 38 -7.69 8.01 13.96
CA LEU A 38 -6.57 8.29 14.84
C LEU A 38 -6.99 9.20 16.00
N LYS A 39 -7.89 10.15 15.78
CA LYS A 39 -8.36 11.08 16.79
C LYS A 39 -9.05 10.40 17.96
N LYS A 40 -9.58 9.21 17.76
CA LYS A 40 -10.16 8.43 18.86
C LYS A 40 -9.13 8.11 19.95
N LYS A 41 -7.89 7.92 19.54
CA LYS A 41 -6.78 7.64 20.43
C LYS A 41 -5.91 8.86 20.69
N ARG A 42 -5.79 9.75 19.69
CA ARG A 42 -4.96 10.95 19.74
C ARG A 42 -5.79 12.16 19.32
N PRO A 43 -6.57 12.75 20.26
CA PRO A 43 -7.52 13.82 19.91
C PRO A 43 -6.87 15.06 19.28
N ASN A 44 -5.58 15.30 19.54
CA ASN A 44 -4.86 16.46 19.04
C ASN A 44 -4.15 16.21 17.69
N ALA A 45 -4.38 15.04 17.08
CA ALA A 45 -3.78 14.74 15.78
C ALA A 45 -4.29 15.71 14.72
N GLU A 46 -3.38 16.12 13.83
CA GLU A 46 -3.67 17.07 12.76
C GLU A 46 -3.28 16.52 11.40
N PRO A 47 -3.89 17.02 10.30
CA PRO A 47 -3.60 16.51 8.95
C PRO A 47 -2.12 16.50 8.58
N PRO A 48 -1.32 17.57 8.81
CA PRO A 48 0.10 17.53 8.43
C PRO A 48 0.86 16.39 9.08
N THR A 49 0.53 16.05 10.32
CA THR A 49 1.17 14.95 11.05
C THR A 49 0.86 13.61 10.37
N VAL A 50 -0.40 13.40 9.98
CA VAL A 50 -0.81 12.17 9.29
C VAL A 50 -0.09 12.04 7.95
N TYR A 51 -0.03 13.10 7.15
CA TYR A 51 0.64 13.07 5.85
C TYR A 51 2.12 12.74 5.98
N ARG A 52 2.82 13.29 6.96
CA ARG A 52 4.24 12.98 7.20
C ARG A 52 4.45 11.51 7.53
N VAL A 53 3.57 10.95 8.36
CA VAL A 53 3.65 9.53 8.71
C VAL A 53 3.36 8.66 7.49
N LEU A 54 2.35 9.00 6.70
CA LEU A 54 2.03 8.25 5.49
C LEU A 54 3.19 8.27 4.49
N ASP A 55 3.82 9.42 4.29
CA ASP A 55 4.99 9.52 3.41
C ASP A 55 6.14 8.63 3.90
N PHE A 56 6.38 8.62 5.20
CA PHE A 56 7.39 7.74 5.78
C PHE A 56 7.05 6.26 5.52
N LEU A 57 5.81 5.87 5.78
CA LEU A 57 5.40 4.48 5.62
C LEU A 57 5.44 4.01 4.16
N ILE A 58 5.16 4.90 3.21
CA ILE A 58 5.31 4.62 1.78
C ILE A 58 6.78 4.38 1.44
N THR A 59 7.65 5.30 1.85
CA THR A 59 9.09 5.20 1.57
C THR A 59 9.69 3.95 2.19
N ALA A 60 9.22 3.58 3.38
CA ALA A 60 9.68 2.38 4.08
C ALA A 60 9.02 1.08 3.59
N LYS A 61 8.12 1.16 2.61
CA LYS A 61 7.45 0.00 1.99
C LYS A 61 6.46 -0.73 2.90
N PHE A 62 5.92 -0.05 3.90
CA PHE A 62 4.88 -0.61 4.75
C PHE A 62 3.48 -0.49 4.15
N ILE A 63 3.26 0.55 3.35
CA ILE A 63 1.96 0.83 2.75
C ILE A 63 2.12 1.24 1.29
N HIS A 64 1.01 1.17 0.55
CA HIS A 64 0.92 1.66 -0.83
C HIS A 64 -0.08 2.80 -0.91
N ARG A 65 0.22 3.79 -1.73
CA ARG A 65 -0.73 4.83 -2.09
C ARG A 65 -1.39 4.45 -3.41
N ILE A 66 -2.71 4.48 -3.43
CA ILE A 66 -3.49 4.24 -4.64
C ILE A 66 -3.74 5.60 -5.28
N GLU A 67 -3.01 5.91 -6.35
CA GLU A 67 -3.03 7.23 -6.98
C GLU A 67 -4.41 7.60 -7.50
N ALA A 68 -5.10 6.63 -8.11
CA ALA A 68 -6.40 6.89 -8.73
C ALA A 68 -7.46 7.35 -7.73
N GLN A 69 -7.34 6.95 -6.47
CA GLN A 69 -8.33 7.24 -5.43
C GLN A 69 -7.78 8.14 -4.34
N ASN A 70 -6.48 8.43 -4.35
CA ASN A 70 -5.79 9.14 -3.28
C ASN A 70 -6.05 8.50 -1.91
N THR A 71 -5.96 7.17 -1.87
CA THR A 71 -6.15 6.36 -0.67
C THR A 71 -4.90 5.53 -0.38
N TYR A 72 -4.88 4.91 0.79
CA TYR A 72 -3.73 4.16 1.27
C TYR A 72 -4.16 2.78 1.71
N VAL A 73 -3.29 1.80 1.49
CA VAL A 73 -3.54 0.41 1.86
C VAL A 73 -2.25 -0.20 2.40
N CYS A 74 -2.37 -1.07 3.39
CA CYS A 74 -1.24 -1.77 3.97
C CYS A 74 -0.66 -2.77 2.97
N CYS A 75 0.66 -2.84 2.90
CA CYS A 75 1.34 -3.85 2.09
C CYS A 75 1.25 -5.21 2.79
N SER A 76 0.65 -6.19 2.12
CA SER A 76 0.52 -7.53 2.66
C SER A 76 1.70 -8.44 2.28
N HIS A 77 2.52 -8.02 1.33
CA HIS A 77 3.67 -8.79 0.85
C HIS A 77 4.92 -7.93 0.91
N PRO A 78 5.54 -7.79 2.09
CA PRO A 78 6.78 -7.04 2.20
C PRO A 78 7.85 -7.74 1.38
N SER A 79 8.38 -7.05 0.39
CA SER A 79 9.46 -7.58 -0.44
C SER A 79 10.79 -7.44 0.29
N ASP A 80 11.55 -8.52 0.33
CA ASP A 80 12.91 -8.51 0.81
C ASP A 80 13.91 -8.13 -0.30
N GLU A 81 13.39 -7.91 -1.50
CA GLU A 81 14.22 -7.58 -2.65
C GLU A 81 14.43 -6.08 -2.78
N ASP A 82 15.50 -5.70 -3.48
CA ASP A 82 15.80 -4.29 -3.74
C ASP A 82 14.71 -3.60 -4.54
N SER A 83 14.05 -4.34 -5.44
CA SER A 83 12.93 -3.81 -6.20
C SER A 83 11.61 -4.30 -5.61
N HIS A 84 10.70 -3.37 -5.37
CA HIS A 84 9.38 -3.67 -4.83
C HIS A 84 8.34 -3.61 -5.94
N LYS A 85 7.71 -4.75 -6.23
CA LYS A 85 6.70 -4.86 -7.28
C LYS A 85 5.39 -5.34 -6.68
N THR A 86 4.32 -4.59 -6.95
CA THR A 86 3.01 -4.85 -6.36
C THR A 86 1.94 -4.79 -7.44
N LEU A 87 1.04 -5.76 -7.42
CA LEU A 87 -0.14 -5.78 -8.27
C LEU A 87 -1.37 -5.66 -7.38
N LEU A 88 -2.09 -4.54 -7.53
CA LEU A 88 -3.31 -4.27 -6.78
C LEU A 88 -4.53 -4.33 -7.70
N PHE A 89 -5.53 -5.07 -7.27
CA PHE A 89 -6.84 -5.06 -7.91
C PHE A 89 -7.82 -4.29 -7.04
N LEU A 90 -8.54 -3.35 -7.65
CA LEU A 90 -9.50 -2.49 -6.97
C LEU A 90 -10.89 -2.78 -7.50
N CYS A 91 -11.78 -3.25 -6.61
CA CYS A 91 -13.17 -3.46 -7.01
C CYS A 91 -13.93 -2.13 -6.99
N LYS A 92 -14.48 -1.77 -8.13
CA LYS A 92 -15.24 -0.51 -8.25
C LYS A 92 -16.62 -0.57 -7.63
N ASN A 93 -17.08 -1.75 -7.23
CA ASN A 93 -18.40 -1.91 -6.60
C ASN A 93 -18.32 -1.97 -5.07
N CYS A 94 -17.46 -2.80 -4.51
CA CYS A 94 -17.36 -2.95 -3.06
C CYS A 94 -16.18 -2.18 -2.44
N ASP A 95 -15.36 -1.53 -3.26
CA ASP A 95 -14.21 -0.72 -2.86
C ASP A 95 -13.09 -1.49 -2.16
N LYS A 96 -13.16 -2.80 -2.13
CA LYS A 96 -12.08 -3.62 -1.57
C LYS A 96 -10.88 -3.64 -2.50
N SER A 97 -9.70 -3.71 -1.91
CA SER A 97 -8.45 -3.91 -2.62
C SER A 97 -7.92 -5.31 -2.37
N PHE A 98 -7.28 -5.86 -3.40
CA PHE A 98 -6.65 -7.18 -3.34
C PHE A 98 -5.23 -7.07 -3.86
N GLU A 99 -4.27 -7.57 -3.10
CA GLU A 99 -2.87 -7.57 -3.52
C GLU A 99 -2.53 -8.97 -4.06
N PHE A 100 -1.92 -9.00 -5.24
CA PHE A 100 -1.54 -10.25 -5.90
C PHE A 100 -0.07 -10.27 -6.20
N GLU A 101 0.47 -11.48 -6.23
CA GLU A 101 1.76 -11.77 -6.81
C GLU A 101 1.55 -12.64 -8.03
N ASP A 102 2.07 -12.21 -9.18
CA ASP A 102 1.99 -12.99 -10.41
C ASP A 102 3.35 -12.94 -11.09
N LYS A 103 3.99 -14.11 -11.14
CA LYS A 103 5.34 -14.24 -11.68
C LYS A 103 5.41 -13.82 -13.14
N ILE A 104 4.41 -14.15 -13.95
CA ILE A 104 4.40 -13.84 -15.38
C ILE A 104 4.37 -12.33 -15.58
N ILE A 105 3.53 -11.63 -14.84
CA ILE A 105 3.44 -10.17 -14.93
C ILE A 105 4.74 -9.52 -14.48
N PHE A 106 5.32 -9.98 -13.39
CA PHE A 106 6.57 -9.41 -12.87
C PHE A 106 7.76 -9.73 -13.78
N ASP A 107 7.81 -10.92 -14.36
CA ASP A 107 8.82 -11.25 -15.38
C ASP A 107 8.68 -10.36 -16.62
N SER A 108 7.45 -10.01 -16.99
CA SER A 108 7.19 -9.10 -18.10
C SER A 108 7.72 -7.71 -17.82
N ILE A 109 7.60 -7.22 -16.57
CA ILE A 109 8.17 -5.94 -16.17
C ILE A 109 9.69 -5.97 -16.29
N ASN A 110 10.32 -7.07 -15.89
CA ASN A 110 11.77 -7.23 -16.01
C ASN A 110 12.22 -7.23 -17.48
N LYS A 111 11.49 -7.91 -18.35
CA LYS A 111 11.78 -7.89 -19.78
C LYS A 111 11.59 -6.51 -20.39
N PHE A 112 10.54 -5.81 -19.99
CA PHE A 112 10.29 -4.44 -20.40
C PHE A 112 11.46 -3.53 -20.03
N SER A 113 11.91 -3.62 -18.77
CA SER A 113 13.00 -2.76 -18.31
C SER A 113 14.29 -3.02 -19.06
N LYS A 114 14.62 -4.28 -19.35
CA LYS A 114 15.80 -4.63 -20.15
C LYS A 114 15.69 -4.15 -21.58
N LYS A 115 14.52 -4.32 -22.19
CA LYS A 115 14.29 -3.91 -23.57
C LYS A 115 14.51 -2.41 -23.78
N TYR A 116 14.05 -1.60 -22.82
CA TYR A 116 14.13 -0.15 -22.93
C TYR A 116 15.27 0.45 -22.11
N LYS A 117 16.16 -0.40 -21.57
CA LYS A 117 17.34 0.01 -20.80
C LYS A 117 16.96 0.89 -19.61
N LEU A 118 15.95 0.47 -18.89
CA LEU A 118 15.45 1.15 -17.70
C LEU A 118 15.86 0.40 -16.44
N GLU A 119 16.09 1.13 -15.39
CA GLU A 119 16.24 0.58 -14.05
C GLU A 119 14.94 0.79 -13.31
N VAL A 120 14.34 -0.28 -12.79
CA VAL A 120 13.06 -0.23 -12.08
C VAL A 120 13.30 -0.54 -10.62
N ASP A 121 13.11 0.46 -9.76
CA ASP A 121 13.22 0.30 -8.32
C ASP A 121 11.91 -0.22 -7.73
N ASP A 122 10.80 0.38 -8.13
CA ASP A 122 9.47 0.03 -7.66
C ASP A 122 8.51 -0.06 -8.84
N ALA A 123 7.51 -0.90 -8.71
CA ALA A 123 6.41 -0.95 -9.65
C ALA A 123 5.10 -1.19 -8.89
N LEU A 124 4.13 -0.32 -9.13
CA LEU A 124 2.77 -0.49 -8.62
C LEU A 124 1.83 -0.53 -9.81
N ILE A 125 1.17 -1.65 -10.00
CA ILE A 125 0.18 -1.82 -11.07
C ILE A 125 -1.19 -1.82 -10.43
N GLU A 126 -2.04 -0.89 -10.84
CA GLU A 126 -3.41 -0.78 -10.38
C GLU A 126 -4.35 -1.28 -11.46
N ILE A 127 -5.14 -2.29 -11.14
CA ILE A 127 -6.15 -2.84 -12.05
C ILE A 127 -7.51 -2.62 -11.41
N LYS A 128 -8.44 -2.07 -12.17
CA LYS A 128 -9.79 -1.78 -11.70
C LYS A 128 -10.81 -2.65 -12.40
N GLY A 129 -11.80 -3.10 -11.68
CA GLY A 129 -12.86 -3.91 -12.24
C GLY A 129 -13.83 -4.37 -11.17
N LEU A 130 -14.40 -5.54 -11.34
CA LEU A 130 -15.25 -6.19 -10.35
C LEU A 130 -14.52 -7.39 -9.76
N CYS A 131 -14.53 -7.51 -8.44
CA CYS A 131 -13.97 -8.69 -7.79
C CYS A 131 -14.85 -9.90 -8.03
N GLN A 132 -14.36 -11.08 -7.66
CA GLN A 132 -15.08 -12.33 -7.89
C GLN A 132 -16.50 -12.29 -7.30
N ASP A 133 -16.67 -11.81 -6.10
CA ASP A 133 -17.97 -11.74 -5.44
C ASP A 133 -18.92 -10.77 -6.15
N CYS A 134 -18.42 -9.62 -6.58
CA CYS A 134 -19.24 -8.63 -7.25
C CYS A 134 -19.54 -8.99 -8.70
N PHE A 135 -18.62 -9.70 -9.35
CA PHE A 135 -18.81 -10.18 -10.72
C PHE A 135 -19.87 -11.27 -10.79
N SER A 136 -19.94 -12.14 -9.76
CA SER A 136 -20.83 -13.28 -9.70
C SER A 136 -22.23 -12.94 -9.23
N SER A 137 -22.45 -11.74 -8.68
CA SER A 137 -23.76 -11.36 -8.12
C SER A 137 -24.64 -10.61 -9.12
#